data_65e9fe644267030bba46af30af103030
#
_entry.id   65e9fe644267030bba46af30af103030
#
_cell.length_a   1.000
_cell.length_b   1.000
_cell.length_c   1.000
_cell.angle_alpha   90.00
_cell.angle_beta   90.00
_cell.angle_gamma   90.00
#
_symmetry.space_group_name_H-M   'P 1'
#
loop_
_entity.id
_entity.type
_entity.pdbx_description
1 polymer ?
#
loop_
_entity_poly.entity_id
_entity_poly.type
_entity_poly.pdbx_seq_one_letter_code
_entity_poly.pdbx_strand_id
1 'polypeptide(L)'
;HTRFLNVTGVQTCALPICIRLNPFKCKEGEDVSSPKEPIPWCPSTGRYLSTRPNFTFDPWLHAGKYYVQEASSMFVDLVIRQLVHAPVMMLDLCAAPGGKSTAVRAALPEGSLLFSNEPMRTRSQILAENIQKFGHPDMIVTNNYPRDYRKSKLQFDVILTDVPCSGEGMFRKDEGAISEWSLQNVDNCWHLQREIVSDIWNCLKP
;
A
#
# COMPACT_ATOMS: atom_id res chain seq x y z
N HIS A 1 11.01 4.78 13.49
CA HIS A 1 11.81 5.86 12.91
C HIS A 1 11.75 5.77 11.39
N THR A 2 10.82 6.50 10.80
CA THR A 2 10.86 6.78 9.37
C THR A 2 12.02 7.75 9.19
N ARG A 3 13.22 7.25 8.89
CA ARG A 3 14.32 8.10 8.43
C ARG A 3 13.92 8.62 7.06
N PHE A 4 13.37 9.82 7.02
CA PHE A 4 13.47 10.65 5.84
C PHE A 4 14.93 11.03 5.71
N LEU A 5 15.67 10.29 4.88
CA LEU A 5 17.04 10.65 4.56
C LEU A 5 17.04 12.00 3.85
N ASN A 6 17.61 12.99 4.51
CA ASN A 6 18.08 14.19 3.84
C ASN A 6 19.22 13.74 2.91
N VAL A 7 18.91 13.50 1.66
CA VAL A 7 19.91 13.24 0.62
C VAL A 7 20.51 14.59 0.25
N THR A 8 21.57 14.97 0.93
CA THR A 8 22.44 16.05 0.50
C THR A 8 23.33 15.53 -0.61
N GLY A 9 23.18 16.07 -1.82
CA GLY A 9 24.27 16.13 -2.80
C GLY A 9 24.36 15.03 -3.85
N VAL A 10 23.46 14.09 -3.97
CA VAL A 10 23.37 13.25 -5.16
C VAL A 10 22.22 13.75 -6.02
N GLN A 11 22.49 14.10 -7.26
CA GLN A 11 21.43 14.19 -8.27
C GLN A 11 20.86 12.77 -8.46
N THR A 12 20.08 12.33 -7.51
CA THR A 12 19.16 11.24 -7.71
C THR A 12 18.27 11.68 -8.83
N CYS A 13 18.25 10.93 -9.92
CA CYS A 13 17.20 11.00 -10.90
C CYS A 13 15.90 11.13 -10.12
N ALA A 14 15.35 12.34 -10.07
CA ALA A 14 14.28 12.66 -9.14
C ALA A 14 13.10 11.79 -9.53
N LEU A 15 12.87 10.73 -8.75
CA LEU A 15 11.69 9.90 -8.94
C LEU A 15 10.50 10.85 -8.87
N PRO A 16 9.57 10.80 -9.84
CA PRO A 16 8.41 11.66 -9.82
C PRO A 16 7.71 11.48 -8.48
N ILE A 17 7.52 12.60 -7.79
CA ILE A 17 6.82 12.59 -6.52
C ILE A 17 5.35 12.42 -6.81
N CYS A 18 4.73 11.42 -6.19
CA CYS A 18 3.34 11.09 -6.44
C CYS A 18 2.55 11.11 -5.15
N ILE A 19 1.31 11.53 -5.26
CA ILE A 19 0.31 11.43 -4.19
C ILE A 19 -0.94 10.71 -4.74
N ARG A 20 -1.66 10.08 -3.85
CA ARG A 20 -2.98 9.53 -4.12
C ARG A 20 -4.00 10.21 -3.21
N LEU A 21 -4.97 10.87 -3.82
CA LEU A 21 -6.06 11.54 -3.13
C LEU A 21 -6.97 10.52 -2.44
N ASN A 22 -7.52 10.91 -1.31
CA ASN A 22 -8.53 10.13 -0.61
C ASN A 22 -9.92 10.55 -1.11
N PRO A 23 -10.61 9.71 -1.91
CA PRO A 23 -11.89 10.07 -2.49
C PRO A 23 -13.02 10.25 -1.46
N PHE A 24 -12.84 9.74 -0.24
CA PHE A 24 -13.82 9.90 0.85
C PHE A 24 -13.63 11.20 1.64
N LYS A 25 -12.52 11.91 1.44
CA LYS A 25 -12.18 13.17 2.14
C LYS A 25 -11.91 14.36 1.23
N CYS A 26 -11.71 14.13 -0.07
CA CYS A 26 -11.53 15.16 -1.08
C CYS A 26 -12.81 15.30 -1.88
N LYS A 27 -13.32 16.52 -2.00
CA LYS A 27 -14.40 16.82 -2.94
C LYS A 27 -13.82 16.94 -4.36
N GLU A 28 -14.65 16.65 -5.35
CA GLU A 28 -14.28 16.83 -6.74
C GLU A 28 -13.90 18.29 -7.00
N GLY A 29 -12.72 18.52 -7.58
CA GLY A 29 -12.18 19.88 -7.79
C GLY A 29 -11.47 20.51 -6.60
N GLU A 30 -11.42 19.87 -5.43
CA GLU A 30 -10.64 20.35 -4.28
C GLU A 30 -9.14 20.11 -4.54
N ASP A 31 -8.40 21.22 -4.72
CA ASP A 31 -6.97 21.15 -5.03
C ASP A 31 -6.12 21.04 -3.76
N VAL A 32 -5.39 19.96 -3.63
CA VAL A 32 -4.55 19.64 -2.46
C VAL A 32 -3.11 20.16 -2.63
N SER A 33 -2.85 21.14 -3.48
CA SER A 33 -1.58 21.79 -3.85
C SER A 33 -1.05 21.48 -5.26
N SER A 34 -0.45 22.47 -5.92
CA SER A 34 0.34 22.50 -7.18
C SER A 34 -0.20 21.71 -8.43
N PRO A 35 0.08 22.18 -9.66
CA PRO A 35 -0.37 21.54 -10.88
C PRO A 35 0.09 20.08 -10.95
N LYS A 36 -0.82 19.19 -11.33
CA LYS A 36 -0.71 17.75 -11.19
C LYS A 36 -1.14 17.06 -12.45
N GLU A 37 -0.26 16.22 -12.96
CA GLU A 37 -0.63 15.30 -14.03
C GLU A 37 -1.27 14.03 -13.43
N PRO A 38 -2.40 13.57 -13.96
CA PRO A 38 -3.00 12.32 -13.50
C PRO A 38 -2.10 11.13 -13.83
N ILE A 39 -2.05 10.15 -12.93
CA ILE A 39 -1.36 8.89 -13.17
C ILE A 39 -2.24 8.03 -14.08
N PRO A 40 -1.74 7.56 -15.24
CA PRO A 40 -2.55 6.90 -16.29
C PRO A 40 -3.38 5.71 -15.81
N TRP A 41 -2.87 4.93 -14.87
CA TRP A 41 -3.55 3.75 -14.31
C TRP A 41 -4.32 4.04 -13.01
N CYS A 42 -4.28 5.28 -12.52
CA CYS A 42 -5.05 5.73 -11.37
C CYS A 42 -5.52 7.19 -11.58
N PRO A 43 -6.22 7.50 -12.71
CA PRO A 43 -6.47 8.88 -13.14
C PRO A 43 -7.40 9.64 -12.21
N SER A 44 -8.28 8.96 -11.49
CA SER A 44 -9.23 9.60 -10.58
C SER A 44 -8.55 10.18 -9.33
N THR A 45 -7.57 9.46 -8.76
CA THR A 45 -6.98 9.82 -7.46
C THR A 45 -5.46 10.02 -7.50
N GLY A 46 -4.75 9.36 -8.42
CA GLY A 46 -3.29 9.44 -8.53
C GLY A 46 -2.82 10.71 -9.23
N ARG A 47 -1.79 11.36 -8.69
CA ARG A 47 -1.22 12.62 -9.21
C ARG A 47 0.30 12.60 -9.15
N TYR A 48 0.94 12.98 -10.26
CA TYR A 48 2.35 13.40 -10.25
C TYR A 48 2.43 14.83 -9.75
N LEU A 49 3.41 15.12 -8.90
CA LEU A 49 3.69 16.48 -8.44
C LEU A 49 4.91 17.04 -9.18
N SER A 50 4.83 18.31 -9.59
CA SER A 50 5.96 19.00 -10.24
C SER A 50 7.09 19.33 -9.25
N THR A 51 6.76 19.52 -7.98
CA THR A 51 7.71 19.84 -6.91
C THR A 51 7.40 19.01 -5.66
N ARG A 52 8.41 18.80 -4.83
CA ARG A 52 8.23 18.10 -3.56
C ARG A 52 7.79 19.06 -2.47
N PRO A 53 6.53 18.93 -1.95
CA PRO A 53 6.10 19.70 -0.82
C PRO A 53 6.84 19.29 0.47
N ASN A 54 6.79 20.17 1.48
CA ASN A 54 7.21 19.76 2.82
C ASN A 54 6.09 18.99 3.50
N PHE A 55 6.03 17.69 3.22
CA PHE A 55 4.97 16.80 3.70
C PHE A 55 4.85 16.76 5.23
N THR A 56 5.93 17.01 5.96
CA THR A 56 5.94 16.95 7.43
C THR A 56 5.02 18.01 8.05
N PHE A 57 4.89 19.15 7.41
CA PHE A 57 4.08 20.27 7.90
C PHE A 57 2.77 20.45 7.12
N ASP A 58 2.45 19.52 6.23
CA ASP A 58 1.21 19.63 5.45
C ASP A 58 0.00 19.10 6.25
N PRO A 59 -0.93 19.99 6.66
CA PRO A 59 -2.10 19.58 7.42
C PRO A 59 -3.02 18.62 6.64
N TRP A 60 -3.02 18.68 5.32
CA TRP A 60 -3.83 17.81 4.49
C TRP A 60 -3.34 16.34 4.50
N LEU A 61 -2.01 16.14 4.56
CA LEU A 61 -1.44 14.82 4.76
C LEU A 61 -1.85 14.25 6.12
N HIS A 62 -1.76 15.06 7.17
CA HIS A 62 -2.12 14.65 8.52
C HIS A 62 -3.62 14.40 8.69
N ALA A 63 -4.45 15.15 7.97
CA ALA A 63 -5.90 14.94 7.91
C ALA A 63 -6.31 13.73 7.06
N GLY A 64 -5.36 13.08 6.35
CA GLY A 64 -5.62 11.92 5.50
C GLY A 64 -6.36 12.25 4.21
N LYS A 65 -6.26 13.49 3.71
CA LYS A 65 -6.82 13.87 2.41
C LYS A 65 -6.04 13.25 1.24
N TYR A 66 -4.78 12.93 1.44
CA TYR A 66 -3.98 12.18 0.47
C TYR A 66 -2.94 11.30 1.15
N TYR A 67 -2.38 10.39 0.38
CA TYR A 67 -1.28 9.50 0.76
C TYR A 67 -0.11 9.71 -0.20
N VAL A 68 1.12 9.83 0.32
CA VAL A 68 2.33 9.89 -0.51
C VAL A 68 2.65 8.47 -0.94
N GLN A 69 2.54 8.19 -2.22
CA GLN A 69 2.67 6.83 -2.76
C GLN A 69 3.36 6.87 -4.13
N GLU A 70 4.19 5.89 -4.40
CA GLU A 70 4.81 5.70 -5.70
C GLU A 70 3.76 5.32 -6.75
N ALA A 71 3.88 5.85 -7.96
CA ALA A 71 2.92 5.62 -9.04
C ALA A 71 2.73 4.13 -9.34
N SER A 72 3.83 3.35 -9.42
CA SER A 72 3.78 1.90 -9.64
C SER A 72 2.92 1.16 -8.61
N SER A 73 2.98 1.57 -7.34
CA SER A 73 2.17 0.97 -6.27
C SER A 73 0.68 1.28 -6.40
N MET A 74 0.30 2.31 -7.16
CA MET A 74 -1.11 2.63 -7.43
C MET A 74 -1.72 1.76 -8.54
N PHE A 75 -0.92 0.94 -9.24
CA PHE A 75 -1.43 0.03 -10.26
C PHE A 75 -2.46 -0.95 -9.72
N VAL A 76 -2.40 -1.28 -8.45
CA VAL A 76 -3.39 -2.13 -7.78
C VAL A 76 -4.82 -1.55 -7.88
N ASP A 77 -4.97 -0.22 -7.91
CA ASP A 77 -6.28 0.44 -8.09
C ASP A 77 -6.92 0.03 -9.42
N LEU A 78 -6.14 0.06 -10.51
CA LEU A 78 -6.62 -0.37 -11.83
C LEU A 78 -7.04 -1.84 -11.83
N VAL A 79 -6.21 -2.72 -11.26
CA VAL A 79 -6.49 -4.15 -11.21
C VAL A 79 -7.80 -4.43 -10.46
N ILE A 80 -7.99 -3.81 -9.31
CA ILE A 80 -9.22 -4.00 -8.51
C ILE A 80 -10.44 -3.49 -9.27
N ARG A 81 -10.38 -2.31 -9.88
CA ARG A 81 -11.51 -1.76 -10.66
C ARG A 81 -11.88 -2.62 -11.87
N GLN A 82 -10.90 -3.29 -12.47
CA GLN A 82 -11.13 -4.17 -13.62
C GLN A 82 -11.66 -5.54 -13.26
N LEU A 83 -11.38 -6.04 -12.06
CA LEU A 83 -11.71 -7.41 -11.68
C LEU A 83 -12.86 -7.52 -10.68
N VAL A 84 -13.12 -6.46 -9.88
CA VAL A 84 -14.09 -6.52 -8.78
C VAL A 84 -15.24 -5.57 -9.05
N HIS A 85 -16.40 -6.14 -9.42
CA HIS A 85 -17.60 -5.38 -9.82
C HIS A 85 -18.76 -5.51 -8.85
N ALA A 86 -18.64 -6.36 -7.83
CA ALA A 86 -19.66 -6.56 -6.78
C ALA A 86 -18.99 -6.47 -5.40
N PRO A 87 -19.76 -6.22 -4.32
CA PRO A 87 -19.23 -6.22 -2.96
C PRO A 87 -18.53 -7.53 -2.61
N VAL A 88 -17.35 -7.44 -2.04
CA VAL A 88 -16.49 -8.57 -1.68
C VAL A 88 -15.96 -8.46 -0.26
N MET A 89 -15.60 -9.59 0.32
CA MET A 89 -14.72 -9.65 1.48
C MET A 89 -13.29 -9.90 0.99
N MET A 90 -12.42 -8.91 1.17
CA MET A 90 -11.05 -8.93 0.68
C MET A 90 -10.04 -8.92 1.82
N LEU A 91 -8.91 -9.61 1.62
CA LEU A 91 -7.75 -9.58 2.51
C LEU A 91 -6.55 -8.98 1.79
N ASP A 92 -5.93 -7.96 2.38
CA ASP A 92 -4.56 -7.52 2.09
C ASP A 92 -3.65 -8.12 3.16
N LEU A 93 -2.87 -9.16 2.78
CA LEU A 93 -2.22 -10.06 3.72
C LEU A 93 -0.96 -9.48 4.39
N CYS A 94 -0.22 -8.62 3.68
CA CYS A 94 1.03 -7.99 4.14
C CYS A 94 0.93 -6.47 3.92
N ALA A 95 -0.02 -5.83 4.62
CA ALA A 95 -0.57 -4.54 4.26
C ALA A 95 0.28 -3.33 4.64
N ALA A 96 1.17 -3.46 5.65
CA ALA A 96 1.91 -2.31 6.16
C ALA A 96 2.86 -1.70 5.13
N PRO A 97 2.89 -0.37 5.03
CA PRO A 97 2.32 0.64 5.95
C PRO A 97 0.87 1.06 5.62
N GLY A 98 0.16 0.46 4.66
CA GLY A 98 -1.25 0.75 4.36
C GLY A 98 -1.51 1.46 3.03
N GLY A 99 -0.47 1.75 2.25
CA GLY A 99 -0.61 2.44 0.97
C GLY A 99 -1.42 1.65 -0.06
N LYS A 100 -1.19 0.33 -0.19
CA LYS A 100 -1.96 -0.55 -1.06
C LYS A 100 -3.36 -0.80 -0.50
N SER A 101 -3.51 -1.07 0.80
CA SER A 101 -4.82 -1.22 1.44
C SER A 101 -5.76 -0.04 1.19
N THR A 102 -5.27 1.19 1.39
CA THR A 102 -6.09 2.38 1.17
C THR A 102 -6.37 2.65 -0.32
N ALA A 103 -5.48 2.24 -1.24
CA ALA A 103 -5.73 2.26 -2.68
C ALA A 103 -6.83 1.25 -3.05
N VAL A 104 -6.71 0.03 -2.55
CA VAL A 104 -7.71 -1.03 -2.74
C VAL A 104 -9.07 -0.60 -2.23
N ARG A 105 -9.17 -0.07 -0.99
CA ARG A 105 -10.46 0.39 -0.46
C ARG A 105 -11.11 1.46 -1.35
N ALA A 106 -10.31 2.38 -1.89
CA ALA A 106 -10.81 3.41 -2.80
C ALA A 106 -11.34 2.85 -4.14
N ALA A 107 -10.88 1.68 -4.54
CA ALA A 107 -11.26 1.02 -5.78
C ALA A 107 -12.39 -0.01 -5.62
N LEU A 108 -12.56 -0.58 -4.42
CA LEU A 108 -13.58 -1.59 -4.15
C LEU A 108 -15.00 -1.01 -4.20
N PRO A 109 -15.98 -1.78 -4.71
CA PRO A 109 -17.38 -1.43 -4.64
C PRO A 109 -17.87 -1.14 -3.22
N GLU A 110 -18.90 -0.30 -3.10
CA GLU A 110 -19.60 -0.06 -1.84
C GLU A 110 -20.14 -1.37 -1.25
N GLY A 111 -20.11 -1.50 0.08
CA GLY A 111 -20.51 -2.73 0.77
C GLY A 111 -19.43 -3.80 0.83
N SER A 112 -18.24 -3.58 0.22
CA SER A 112 -17.10 -4.47 0.38
C SER A 112 -16.41 -4.26 1.73
N LEU A 113 -15.91 -5.34 2.34
CA LEU A 113 -15.16 -5.32 3.58
C LEU A 113 -13.69 -5.68 3.32
N LEU A 114 -12.77 -4.85 3.77
CA LEU A 114 -11.33 -5.05 3.61
C LEU A 114 -10.65 -5.37 4.95
N PHE A 115 -10.04 -6.55 5.02
CA PHE A 115 -9.10 -6.90 6.08
C PHE A 115 -7.70 -6.50 5.64
N SER A 116 -7.05 -5.65 6.45
CA SER A 116 -5.66 -5.21 6.24
C SER A 116 -4.80 -5.83 7.34
N ASN A 117 -4.00 -6.81 6.98
CA ASN A 117 -3.20 -7.60 7.92
C ASN A 117 -1.72 -7.26 7.85
N GLU A 118 -1.07 -7.30 9.00
CA GLU A 118 0.40 -7.23 9.09
C GLU A 118 0.89 -8.10 10.24
N PRO A 119 1.72 -9.13 10.00
CA PRO A 119 2.19 -10.02 11.05
C PRO A 119 3.14 -9.36 12.06
N MET A 120 3.91 -8.35 11.65
CA MET A 120 4.86 -7.66 12.53
C MET A 120 4.15 -6.58 13.34
N ARG A 121 4.09 -6.74 14.67
CA ARG A 121 3.35 -5.86 15.58
C ARG A 121 3.68 -4.37 15.42
N THR A 122 4.96 -4.02 15.31
CA THR A 122 5.39 -2.63 15.15
C THR A 122 4.91 -2.03 13.82
N ARG A 123 4.90 -2.82 12.76
CA ARG A 123 4.40 -2.41 11.45
C ARG A 123 2.87 -2.37 11.42
N SER A 124 2.19 -3.27 12.14
CA SER A 124 0.72 -3.26 12.24
C SER A 124 0.19 -2.01 12.97
N GLN A 125 0.95 -1.44 13.90
CA GLN A 125 0.61 -0.17 14.53
C GLN A 125 0.65 0.99 13.51
N ILE A 126 1.70 1.04 12.68
CA ILE A 126 1.79 2.04 11.60
C ILE A 126 0.65 1.86 10.59
N LEU A 127 0.33 0.62 10.26
CA LEU A 127 -0.82 0.29 9.41
C LEU A 127 -2.12 0.83 10.02
N ALA A 128 -2.36 0.55 11.31
CA ALA A 128 -3.57 1.00 12.00
C ALA A 128 -3.70 2.54 12.00
N GLU A 129 -2.61 3.26 12.25
CA GLU A 129 -2.58 4.73 12.18
C GLU A 129 -2.95 5.24 10.78
N ASN A 130 -2.40 4.64 9.72
CA ASN A 130 -2.68 5.05 8.35
C ASN A 130 -4.11 4.70 7.91
N ILE A 131 -4.64 3.55 8.31
CA ILE A 131 -6.04 3.17 8.05
C ILE A 131 -7.00 4.09 8.81
N GLN A 132 -6.72 4.40 10.07
CA GLN A 132 -7.50 5.34 10.86
C GLN A 132 -7.47 6.75 10.24
N LYS A 133 -6.29 7.19 9.78
CA LYS A 133 -6.12 8.45 9.07
C LYS A 133 -6.87 8.48 7.73
N PHE A 134 -6.96 7.36 7.03
CA PHE A 134 -7.75 7.24 5.82
C PHE A 134 -9.25 7.38 6.11
N GLY A 135 -9.75 6.76 7.18
CA GLY A 135 -11.05 7.03 7.78
C GLY A 135 -12.25 6.39 7.07
N HIS A 136 -12.08 5.25 6.41
CA HIS A 136 -13.20 4.48 5.87
C HIS A 136 -13.65 3.40 6.88
N PRO A 137 -14.98 3.25 7.16
CA PRO A 137 -15.47 2.34 8.19
C PRO A 137 -15.29 0.85 7.84
N ASP A 138 -15.34 0.48 6.56
CA ASP A 138 -15.30 -0.92 6.11
C ASP A 138 -13.86 -1.43 5.94
N MET A 139 -13.01 -1.12 6.91
CA MET A 139 -11.63 -1.59 7.00
C MET A 139 -11.34 -2.14 8.39
N ILE A 140 -10.80 -3.34 8.45
CA ILE A 140 -10.41 -4.02 9.70
C ILE A 140 -8.91 -4.26 9.69
N VAL A 141 -8.19 -3.74 10.68
CA VAL A 141 -6.77 -4.02 10.85
C VAL A 141 -6.59 -5.26 11.71
N THR A 142 -5.74 -6.18 11.25
CA THR A 142 -5.41 -7.41 11.98
C THR A 142 -3.91 -7.59 12.10
N ASN A 143 -3.49 -8.31 13.14
CA ASN A 143 -2.08 -8.63 13.38
C ASN A 143 -1.93 -10.14 13.57
N ASN A 144 -1.88 -10.88 12.45
CA ASN A 144 -1.86 -12.34 12.42
C ASN A 144 -0.83 -12.85 11.41
N TYR A 145 -0.33 -14.06 11.62
CA TYR A 145 0.41 -14.79 10.61
C TYR A 145 -0.56 -15.42 9.59
N PRO A 146 -0.15 -15.70 8.34
CA PRO A 146 -1.00 -16.34 7.32
C PRO A 146 -1.66 -17.64 7.80
N ARG A 147 -0.92 -18.49 8.51
CA ARG A 147 -1.40 -19.73 9.11
C ARG A 147 -2.57 -19.56 10.11
N ASP A 148 -2.71 -18.38 10.72
CA ASP A 148 -3.77 -18.14 11.71
C ASP A 148 -5.12 -17.91 11.01
N TYR A 149 -5.12 -17.36 9.80
CA TYR A 149 -6.32 -17.25 8.97
C TYR A 149 -6.90 -18.63 8.62
N ARG A 150 -6.06 -19.59 8.32
CA ARG A 150 -6.51 -20.99 8.08
C ARG A 150 -7.27 -21.56 9.28
N LYS A 151 -6.85 -21.25 10.51
CA LYS A 151 -7.53 -21.68 11.74
C LYS A 151 -8.85 -20.95 11.96
N SER A 152 -8.96 -19.70 11.54
CA SER A 152 -10.15 -18.87 11.72
C SER A 152 -11.34 -19.32 10.86
N LYS A 153 -11.12 -20.13 9.81
CA LYS A 153 -12.09 -20.54 8.80
C LYS A 153 -12.70 -19.38 7.99
N LEU A 154 -12.13 -18.18 8.08
CA LEU A 154 -12.51 -17.06 7.22
C LEU A 154 -12.13 -17.37 5.78
N GLN A 155 -13.04 -17.04 4.87
CA GLN A 155 -12.81 -17.16 3.44
C GLN A 155 -13.03 -15.80 2.75
N PHE A 156 -12.17 -15.46 1.83
CA PHE A 156 -12.15 -14.19 1.13
C PHE A 156 -12.43 -14.39 -0.36
N ASP A 157 -13.12 -13.43 -0.96
CA ASP A 157 -13.37 -13.41 -2.40
C ASP A 157 -12.11 -13.00 -3.17
N VAL A 158 -11.28 -12.16 -2.55
CA VAL A 158 -10.02 -11.65 -3.10
C VAL A 158 -8.95 -11.63 -2.01
N ILE A 159 -7.74 -12.05 -2.34
CA ILE A 159 -6.58 -11.94 -1.46
C ILE A 159 -5.45 -11.25 -2.21
N LEU A 160 -4.97 -10.13 -1.68
CA LEU A 160 -3.77 -9.43 -2.13
C LEU A 160 -2.57 -9.91 -1.32
N THR A 161 -1.54 -10.38 -2.01
CA THR A 161 -0.29 -10.88 -1.41
C THR A 161 0.91 -10.05 -1.88
N ASP A 162 1.11 -8.87 -1.27
CA ASP A 162 2.32 -8.07 -1.43
C ASP A 162 3.38 -8.54 -0.43
N VAL A 163 3.92 -9.70 -0.68
CA VAL A 163 4.78 -10.44 0.24
C VAL A 163 6.22 -9.93 0.26
N PRO A 164 6.99 -10.19 1.33
CA PRO A 164 8.40 -9.79 1.43
C PRO A 164 9.21 -10.24 0.21
N CYS A 165 10.09 -9.37 -0.26
CA CYS A 165 11.00 -9.62 -1.37
C CYS A 165 12.45 -9.26 -0.98
N SER A 166 13.40 -9.60 -1.85
CA SER A 166 14.84 -9.38 -1.66
C SER A 166 15.29 -7.92 -1.78
N GLY A 167 14.39 -7.00 -2.06
CA GLY A 167 14.62 -5.56 -1.91
C GLY A 167 15.21 -4.85 -3.13
N GLU A 168 15.31 -5.47 -4.30
CA GLU A 168 15.88 -4.86 -5.52
C GLU A 168 15.16 -3.56 -5.92
N GLY A 169 13.88 -3.43 -5.61
CA GLY A 169 13.13 -2.19 -5.84
C GLY A 169 13.66 -0.98 -5.04
N MET A 170 14.48 -1.23 -4.02
CA MET A 170 15.09 -0.18 -3.20
C MET A 170 16.43 0.32 -3.75
N PHE A 171 17.09 -0.38 -4.67
CA PHE A 171 18.44 -0.03 -5.18
C PHE A 171 18.55 1.40 -5.70
N ARG A 172 17.49 1.93 -6.29
CA ARG A 172 17.42 3.31 -6.77
C ARG A 172 17.12 4.35 -5.68
N LYS A 173 16.82 3.92 -4.45
CA LYS A 173 16.41 4.79 -3.35
C LYS A 173 17.39 4.75 -2.17
N ASP A 174 18.10 3.64 -2.03
CA ASP A 174 18.99 3.36 -0.90
C ASP A 174 20.18 2.54 -1.38
N GLU A 175 21.36 3.14 -1.37
CA GLU A 175 22.60 2.47 -1.75
C GLU A 175 22.95 1.34 -0.77
N GLY A 176 22.51 1.44 0.49
CA GLY A 176 22.68 0.40 1.49
C GLY A 176 21.98 -0.90 1.09
N ALA A 177 20.84 -0.81 0.41
CA ALA A 177 20.12 -1.97 -0.07
C ALA A 177 20.90 -2.81 -1.09
N ILE A 178 21.81 -2.18 -1.86
CA ILE A 178 22.68 -2.90 -2.80
C ILE A 178 23.72 -3.72 -2.03
N SER A 179 24.29 -3.17 -0.97
CA SER A 179 25.30 -3.85 -0.16
C SER A 179 24.73 -4.98 0.70
N GLU A 180 23.46 -4.90 1.07
CA GLU A 180 22.74 -5.92 1.84
C GLU A 180 22.18 -7.05 0.96
N TRP A 181 22.10 -6.84 -0.36
CA TRP A 181 21.56 -7.81 -1.29
C TRP A 181 22.48 -9.02 -1.46
N SER A 182 21.90 -10.21 -1.50
CA SER A 182 22.61 -11.45 -1.78
C SER A 182 21.70 -12.49 -2.44
N LEU A 183 22.31 -13.39 -3.21
CA LEU A 183 21.57 -14.55 -3.79
C LEU A 183 20.90 -15.40 -2.70
N GLN A 184 21.54 -15.56 -1.56
CA GLN A 184 20.97 -16.29 -0.43
C GLN A 184 19.69 -15.60 0.08
N ASN A 185 19.67 -14.26 0.13
CA ASN A 185 18.48 -13.52 0.53
C ASN A 185 17.35 -13.64 -0.50
N VAL A 186 17.66 -13.65 -1.79
CA VAL A 186 16.69 -13.94 -2.88
C VAL A 186 16.03 -15.31 -2.66
N ASP A 187 16.84 -16.34 -2.42
CA ASP A 187 16.37 -17.71 -2.20
C ASP A 187 15.50 -17.81 -0.93
N ASN A 188 15.94 -17.21 0.16
CA ASN A 188 15.17 -17.13 1.41
C ASN A 188 13.81 -16.45 1.21
N CYS A 189 13.77 -15.32 0.49
CA CYS A 189 12.52 -14.63 0.17
C CYS A 189 11.61 -15.49 -0.70
N TRP A 190 12.15 -16.19 -1.70
CA TRP A 190 11.38 -17.10 -2.55
C TRP A 190 10.72 -18.23 -1.75
N HIS A 191 11.45 -18.86 -0.82
CA HIS A 191 10.89 -19.88 0.05
C HIS A 191 9.79 -19.32 0.95
N LEU A 192 10.02 -18.15 1.58
CA LEU A 192 9.05 -17.48 2.42
C LEU A 192 7.77 -17.11 1.65
N GLN A 193 7.89 -16.58 0.44
CA GLN A 193 6.75 -16.25 -0.41
C GLN A 193 5.87 -17.47 -0.68
N ARG A 194 6.49 -18.61 -1.01
CA ARG A 194 5.77 -19.87 -1.25
C ARG A 194 5.06 -20.39 0.01
N GLU A 195 5.72 -20.29 1.17
CA GLU A 195 5.11 -20.65 2.45
C GLU A 195 3.87 -19.79 2.73
N ILE A 196 4.01 -18.48 2.62
CA ILE A 196 2.91 -17.52 2.84
C ILE A 196 1.72 -17.82 1.92
N VAL A 197 1.97 -18.00 0.62
CA VAL A 197 0.92 -18.30 -0.36
C VAL A 197 0.28 -19.65 -0.08
N SER A 198 1.07 -20.68 0.24
CA SER A 198 0.55 -22.00 0.59
C SER A 198 -0.34 -21.98 1.83
N ASP A 199 0.03 -21.19 2.84
CA ASP A 199 -0.75 -21.07 4.08
C ASP A 199 -2.10 -20.39 3.86
N ILE A 200 -2.14 -19.35 2.99
CA ILE A 200 -3.35 -18.55 2.80
C ILE A 200 -4.27 -19.09 1.68
N TRP A 201 -3.77 -19.94 0.80
CA TRP A 201 -4.49 -20.39 -0.39
C TRP A 201 -5.89 -20.94 -0.10
N ASN A 202 -6.01 -21.74 0.96
CA ASN A 202 -7.27 -22.34 1.36
C ASN A 202 -8.27 -21.34 1.98
N CYS A 203 -7.87 -20.09 2.18
CA CYS A 203 -8.75 -19.01 2.62
C CYS A 203 -9.35 -18.23 1.44
N LEU A 204 -8.94 -18.53 0.20
CA LEU A 204 -9.59 -18.02 -1.00
C LEU A 204 -10.80 -18.88 -1.32
N LYS A 205 -11.94 -18.24 -1.58
CA LYS A 205 -13.15 -18.92 -2.03
C LYS A 205 -12.93 -19.55 -3.43
N PRO A 206 -13.62 -20.65 -3.74
CA PRO A 206 -13.60 -21.27 -5.06
C PRO A 206 -14.09 -20.32 -6.16
#